data_7be376dc1e6f431ff04fd77ed4236a77
#
_entry.id   7be376dc1e6f431ff04fd77ed4236a77
#
_cell.length_a   1.000
_cell.length_b   1.000
_cell.length_c   1.000
_cell.angle_alpha   90.00
_cell.angle_beta   90.00
_cell.angle_gamma   90.00
#
_symmetry.space_group_name_H-M   'P 1'
#
loop_
_entity.id
_entity.type
_entity.pdbx_description
1 polymer ?
#
loop_
_entity_poly.entity_id
_entity_poly.type
_entity_poly.pdbx_seq_one_letter_code
_entity_poly.pdbx_strand_id
1 'polypeptide(L)'
;MKKLKIFPKMFIQIFSVLGIIIILVHSLIFFIFPKTYLETRKEKIHNMANEISSNMNGKEIKYIEQTLEFYSKSSEIKVFIKEKNNKNEIQIKDNINVNLESDSNSLIIEEREIKLNDGKKTNLQFVSTADMQKDAKDLSLKFLPYSLLISILFSAIISLIYAKSIKNNIQEIKIVTDKMMKLDKKMSLKVSSNDEVGELKQQINDLYSTLLRTIDDLEFKNKEILKLEKLKYDFFKGASHELKTPLASLKIIL
;
A
#
# COMPACT_ATOMS: atom_id res chain seq x y z
N MET A 1 -17.88 0.23 -28.04
CA MET A 1 -17.34 0.54 -26.69
C MET A 1 -16.77 1.95 -26.70
N LYS A 2 -17.31 2.90 -25.88
CA LYS A 2 -16.73 4.25 -25.73
C LYS A 2 -15.34 4.11 -25.11
N LYS A 3 -14.29 4.51 -25.82
CA LYS A 3 -12.92 4.57 -25.26
C LYS A 3 -12.94 5.55 -24.06
N LEU A 4 -12.79 5.00 -22.86
CA LEU A 4 -12.63 5.79 -21.65
C LEU A 4 -11.43 6.74 -21.85
N LYS A 5 -11.58 8.02 -21.49
CA LYS A 5 -10.47 8.98 -21.47
C LYS A 5 -9.40 8.47 -20.49
N ILE A 6 -8.15 8.84 -20.72
CA ILE A 6 -6.97 8.36 -19.93
C ILE A 6 -7.19 8.51 -18.41
N PHE A 7 -7.67 9.65 -17.96
CA PHE A 7 -7.89 9.93 -16.54
C PHE A 7 -8.81 8.91 -15.83
N PRO A 8 -10.07 8.66 -16.29
CA PRO A 8 -10.93 7.71 -15.60
C PRO A 8 -10.41 6.27 -15.68
N LYS A 9 -9.70 5.90 -16.75
CA LYS A 9 -9.07 4.59 -16.86
C LYS A 9 -7.99 4.40 -15.80
N MET A 10 -7.07 5.35 -15.66
CA MET A 10 -5.99 5.30 -14.68
C MET A 10 -6.54 5.35 -13.23
N PHE A 11 -7.52 6.22 -12.99
CA PHE A 11 -8.19 6.28 -11.68
C PHE A 11 -8.76 4.92 -11.29
N ILE A 12 -9.56 4.29 -12.16
CA ILE A 12 -10.19 2.99 -11.87
C ILE A 12 -9.13 1.92 -11.65
N GLN A 13 -8.06 1.89 -12.45
CA GLN A 13 -6.99 0.91 -12.29
C GLN A 13 -6.30 1.04 -10.92
N ILE A 14 -5.86 2.24 -10.56
CA ILE A 14 -5.16 2.48 -9.29
C ILE A 14 -6.11 2.20 -8.11
N PHE A 15 -7.33 2.70 -8.18
CA PHE A 15 -8.35 2.49 -7.15
C PHE A 15 -8.69 1.02 -6.96
N SER A 16 -8.79 0.24 -8.05
CA SER A 16 -9.05 -1.20 -7.97
C SER A 16 -7.91 -1.97 -7.31
N VAL A 17 -6.65 -1.65 -7.65
CA VAL A 17 -5.48 -2.28 -7.02
C VAL A 17 -5.44 -1.97 -5.53
N LEU A 18 -5.63 -0.70 -5.14
CA LEU A 18 -5.70 -0.31 -3.73
C LEU A 18 -6.89 -0.95 -3.02
N GLY A 19 -8.04 -1.09 -3.69
CA GLY A 19 -9.21 -1.78 -3.17
C GLY A 19 -8.96 -3.25 -2.85
N ILE A 20 -8.26 -3.95 -3.72
CA ILE A 20 -7.85 -5.35 -3.47
C ILE A 20 -6.94 -5.44 -2.25
N ILE A 21 -5.96 -4.55 -2.14
CA ILE A 21 -5.04 -4.50 -0.99
C ILE A 21 -5.82 -4.23 0.31
N ILE A 22 -6.77 -3.29 0.30
CA ILE A 22 -7.62 -2.98 1.45
C ILE A 22 -8.40 -4.22 1.89
N ILE A 23 -9.03 -4.93 0.96
CA ILE A 23 -9.79 -6.15 1.26
C ILE A 23 -8.88 -7.22 1.86
N LEU A 24 -7.69 -7.45 1.30
CA LEU A 24 -6.73 -8.43 1.82
C LEU A 24 -6.28 -8.08 3.24
N VAL A 25 -5.92 -6.83 3.50
CA VAL A 25 -5.46 -6.37 4.83
C VAL A 25 -6.58 -6.52 5.86
N HIS A 26 -7.80 -6.07 5.54
CA HIS A 26 -8.92 -6.18 6.47
C HIS A 26 -9.34 -7.64 6.71
N SER A 27 -9.28 -8.49 5.70
CA SER A 27 -9.48 -9.93 5.85
C SER A 27 -8.45 -10.54 6.82
N LEU A 28 -7.19 -10.19 6.64
CA LEU A 28 -6.09 -10.66 7.48
C LEU A 28 -6.26 -10.18 8.93
N ILE A 29 -6.60 -8.92 9.15
CA ILE A 29 -6.91 -8.38 10.48
C ILE A 29 -8.08 -9.13 11.12
N PHE A 30 -9.16 -9.35 10.37
CA PHE A 30 -10.35 -10.03 10.87
C PHE A 30 -10.05 -11.46 11.36
N PHE A 31 -9.14 -12.17 10.69
CA PHE A 31 -8.75 -13.53 11.09
C PHE A 31 -7.70 -13.56 12.19
N ILE A 32 -6.75 -12.64 12.22
CA ILE A 32 -5.62 -12.63 13.15
C ILE A 32 -5.99 -11.97 14.48
N PHE A 33 -6.72 -10.85 14.45
CA PHE A 33 -6.99 -10.04 15.63
C PHE A 33 -7.63 -10.84 16.79
N PRO A 34 -8.68 -11.66 16.58
CA PRO A 34 -9.29 -12.42 17.69
C PRO A 34 -8.30 -13.38 18.34
N LYS A 35 -7.43 -14.00 17.54
CA LYS A 35 -6.42 -14.95 18.05
C LYS A 35 -5.36 -14.23 18.89
N THR A 36 -4.82 -13.13 18.39
CA THR A 36 -3.81 -12.34 19.11
C THR A 36 -4.38 -11.74 20.40
N TYR A 37 -5.62 -11.24 20.34
CA TYR A 37 -6.32 -10.72 21.50
C TYR A 37 -6.45 -11.78 22.61
N LEU A 38 -6.85 -13.00 22.25
CA LEU A 38 -6.95 -14.13 23.17
C LEU A 38 -5.60 -14.49 23.79
N GLU A 39 -4.54 -14.58 22.99
CA GLU A 39 -3.20 -14.90 23.49
C GLU A 39 -2.71 -13.84 24.49
N THR A 40 -2.86 -12.56 24.14
CA THR A 40 -2.49 -11.44 25.03
C THR A 40 -3.29 -11.46 26.35
N ARG A 41 -4.58 -11.78 26.28
CA ARG A 41 -5.41 -11.88 27.48
C ARG A 41 -5.06 -13.08 28.35
N LYS A 42 -4.72 -14.23 27.76
CA LYS A 42 -4.22 -15.40 28.48
C LYS A 42 -2.94 -15.08 29.24
N GLU A 43 -2.00 -14.45 28.56
CA GLU A 43 -0.73 -14.03 29.17
C GLU A 43 -0.95 -13.05 30.33
N LYS A 44 -1.86 -12.10 30.18
CA LYS A 44 -2.21 -11.16 31.26
C LYS A 44 -2.81 -11.87 32.47
N ILE A 45 -3.71 -12.84 32.27
CA ILE A 45 -4.30 -13.64 33.34
C ILE A 45 -3.22 -14.49 34.00
N HIS A 46 -2.35 -15.13 33.24
CA HIS A 46 -1.23 -15.92 33.74
C HIS A 46 -0.29 -15.10 34.66
N ASN A 47 0.10 -13.93 34.19
CA ASN A 47 0.99 -13.01 34.94
C ASN A 47 0.31 -12.52 36.23
N MET A 48 -0.97 -12.16 36.15
CA MET A 48 -1.77 -11.76 37.32
C MET A 48 -1.95 -12.90 38.32
N ALA A 49 -2.21 -14.14 37.83
CA ALA A 49 -2.30 -15.32 38.67
C ALA A 49 -1.00 -15.61 39.43
N ASN A 50 0.15 -15.45 38.76
CA ASN A 50 1.46 -15.64 39.39
C ASN A 50 1.72 -14.55 40.46
N GLU A 51 1.43 -13.29 40.17
CA GLU A 51 1.62 -12.17 41.09
C GLU A 51 0.75 -12.32 42.33
N ILE A 52 -0.56 -12.53 42.14
CA ILE A 52 -1.50 -12.71 43.27
C ILE A 52 -1.11 -13.92 44.11
N SER A 53 -0.80 -15.07 43.49
CA SER A 53 -0.42 -16.27 44.20
C SER A 53 0.87 -16.11 45.02
N SER A 54 1.87 -15.38 44.47
CA SER A 54 3.10 -15.05 45.16
C SER A 54 2.83 -14.16 46.39
N ASN A 55 1.97 -13.16 46.24
CA ASN A 55 1.60 -12.23 47.33
C ASN A 55 0.76 -12.89 48.41
N MET A 56 0.00 -13.94 48.10
CA MET A 56 -0.86 -14.68 49.04
C MET A 56 -0.12 -15.81 49.73
N ASN A 57 1.02 -16.26 49.26
CA ASN A 57 1.79 -17.35 49.80
C ASN A 57 2.26 -17.06 51.24
N GLY A 58 1.99 -17.94 52.19
CA GLY A 58 2.34 -17.77 53.59
C GLY A 58 1.43 -16.85 54.40
N LYS A 59 0.31 -16.38 53.82
CA LYS A 59 -0.67 -15.54 54.53
C LYS A 59 -1.76 -16.36 55.22
N GLU A 60 -2.49 -15.72 56.16
CA GLU A 60 -3.65 -16.29 56.79
C GLU A 60 -4.85 -16.40 55.84
N ILE A 61 -5.66 -17.43 55.97
CA ILE A 61 -6.79 -17.68 55.07
C ILE A 61 -7.77 -16.49 55.02
N LYS A 62 -8.03 -15.88 56.20
CA LYS A 62 -8.94 -14.73 56.30
C LYS A 62 -8.42 -13.50 55.50
N TYR A 63 -7.11 -13.26 55.53
CA TYR A 63 -6.49 -12.18 54.73
C TYR A 63 -6.61 -12.49 53.23
N ILE A 64 -6.40 -13.74 52.85
CA ILE A 64 -6.52 -14.21 51.47
C ILE A 64 -7.95 -13.99 50.96
N GLU A 65 -8.96 -14.45 51.70
CA GLU A 65 -10.37 -14.30 51.33
C GLU A 65 -10.75 -12.83 51.14
N GLN A 66 -10.41 -11.93 52.02
CA GLN A 66 -10.69 -10.51 51.93
C GLN A 66 -10.01 -9.87 50.69
N THR A 67 -8.76 -10.24 50.45
CA THR A 67 -8.00 -9.71 49.33
C THR A 67 -8.51 -10.23 48.00
N LEU A 68 -8.86 -11.52 47.91
CA LEU A 68 -9.45 -12.12 46.73
C LEU A 68 -10.84 -11.54 46.39
N GLU A 69 -11.64 -11.22 47.42
CA GLU A 69 -12.93 -10.55 47.24
C GLU A 69 -12.75 -9.16 46.63
N PHE A 70 -11.75 -8.41 47.10
CA PHE A 70 -11.41 -7.11 46.51
C PHE A 70 -10.97 -7.22 45.05
N TYR A 71 -10.08 -8.15 44.71
CA TYR A 71 -9.68 -8.41 43.32
C TYR A 71 -10.84 -8.84 42.44
N SER A 72 -11.71 -9.70 42.94
CA SER A 72 -12.90 -10.20 42.22
C SER A 72 -13.93 -9.09 41.92
N LYS A 73 -14.02 -8.07 42.78
CA LYS A 73 -14.92 -6.93 42.58
C LYS A 73 -14.31 -5.83 41.63
N SER A 74 -12.99 -5.72 41.62
CA SER A 74 -12.29 -4.68 40.86
C SER A 74 -11.78 -5.13 39.50
N SER A 75 -11.83 -6.41 39.16
CA SER A 75 -11.31 -6.95 37.90
C SER A 75 -12.33 -7.87 37.19
N GLU A 76 -12.10 -8.05 35.90
CA GLU A 76 -12.85 -9.02 35.04
C GLU A 76 -12.48 -10.46 35.32
N ILE A 77 -11.64 -10.73 36.33
CA ILE A 77 -11.18 -12.05 36.71
C ILE A 77 -11.74 -12.35 38.09
N LYS A 78 -12.44 -13.48 38.23
CA LYS A 78 -12.88 -14.00 39.51
C LYS A 78 -11.84 -14.98 40.06
N VAL A 79 -11.51 -14.83 41.31
CA VAL A 79 -10.55 -15.70 42.00
C VAL A 79 -11.25 -16.45 43.10
N PHE A 80 -11.08 -17.77 43.12
CA PHE A 80 -11.73 -18.66 44.07
C PHE A 80 -10.68 -19.51 44.78
N ILE A 81 -11.00 -19.89 46.03
CA ILE A 81 -10.27 -20.92 46.78
C ILE A 81 -10.94 -22.25 46.50
N LYS A 82 -10.21 -23.21 45.93
CA LYS A 82 -10.69 -24.56 45.67
C LYS A 82 -10.41 -25.41 46.91
N GLU A 83 -11.43 -25.66 47.73
CA GLU A 83 -11.34 -26.66 48.77
C GLU A 83 -11.35 -28.06 48.16
N LYS A 84 -10.45 -28.94 48.66
CA LYS A 84 -10.25 -30.30 48.20
C LYS A 84 -11.36 -31.21 48.79
N ASN A 85 -12.63 -30.94 48.47
CA ASN A 85 -13.73 -31.82 48.77
C ASN A 85 -14.29 -32.47 47.49
N ASN A 86 -14.49 -33.75 47.58
CA ASN A 86 -14.64 -34.81 46.59
C ASN A 86 -15.90 -34.75 45.70
N LYS A 87 -16.36 -33.61 45.26
CA LYS A 87 -17.40 -33.45 44.21
C LYS A 87 -17.14 -32.20 43.38
N ASN A 88 -17.38 -32.33 42.08
CA ASN A 88 -17.19 -31.33 41.03
C ASN A 88 -18.05 -30.04 41.16
N GLU A 89 -18.37 -29.61 42.38
CA GLU A 89 -19.10 -28.38 42.66
C GLU A 89 -18.12 -27.35 43.25
N ILE A 90 -17.76 -26.37 42.43
CA ILE A 90 -17.17 -25.12 42.89
C ILE A 90 -18.31 -24.39 43.63
N GLN A 91 -18.38 -24.51 44.95
CA GLN A 91 -19.27 -23.67 45.75
C GLN A 91 -18.66 -22.24 45.78
N ILE A 92 -19.11 -21.44 44.84
CA ILE A 92 -18.91 -20.00 44.83
C ILE A 92 -19.86 -19.44 45.89
N LYS A 93 -19.35 -18.87 46.96
CA LYS A 93 -20.11 -18.28 48.06
C LYS A 93 -20.99 -17.07 47.66
N ASP A 94 -20.82 -16.58 46.46
CA ASP A 94 -21.69 -15.60 45.84
C ASP A 94 -22.40 -16.21 44.62
N ASN A 95 -23.72 -16.03 44.52
CA ASN A 95 -24.68 -16.53 43.51
C ASN A 95 -24.32 -16.24 42.03
N ILE A 96 -23.09 -16.46 41.64
CA ILE A 96 -22.68 -16.46 40.26
C ILE A 96 -22.68 -17.92 39.79
N ASN A 97 -23.81 -18.34 39.24
CA ASN A 97 -23.88 -19.55 38.43
C ASN A 97 -23.01 -19.34 37.19
N VAL A 98 -21.71 -19.62 37.33
CA VAL A 98 -20.87 -19.86 36.15
C VAL A 98 -21.27 -21.26 35.72
N ASN A 99 -22.14 -21.34 34.72
CA ASN A 99 -22.45 -22.60 34.04
C ASN A 99 -21.15 -23.06 33.34
N LEU A 100 -20.36 -23.87 34.06
CA LEU A 100 -19.13 -24.48 33.54
C LEU A 100 -19.41 -25.49 32.41
N GLU A 101 -20.69 -25.88 32.23
CA GLU A 101 -21.11 -26.83 31.19
C GLU A 101 -21.39 -26.19 29.82
N SER A 102 -21.59 -24.87 29.73
CA SER A 102 -22.12 -24.30 28.51
C SER A 102 -21.10 -23.81 27.52
N ASP A 103 -19.79 -23.71 27.83
CA ASP A 103 -18.76 -23.43 26.79
C ASP A 103 -17.36 -23.46 27.40
N SER A 104 -16.84 -24.67 27.62
CA SER A 104 -15.47 -24.90 28.12
C SER A 104 -14.36 -24.31 27.23
N ASN A 105 -14.70 -23.82 26.05
CA ASN A 105 -13.75 -23.21 25.11
C ASN A 105 -13.65 -21.68 25.22
N SER A 106 -14.53 -21.00 25.96
CA SER A 106 -14.56 -19.53 26.04
C SER A 106 -13.99 -18.96 27.35
N LEU A 107 -13.89 -19.78 28.38
CA LEU A 107 -13.38 -19.40 29.70
C LEU A 107 -11.88 -19.73 29.82
N ILE A 108 -11.10 -18.77 30.32
CA ILE A 108 -9.71 -19.00 30.69
C ILE A 108 -9.70 -19.34 32.19
N ILE A 109 -9.19 -20.52 32.53
CA ILE A 109 -9.06 -21.01 33.90
C ILE A 109 -7.58 -21.26 34.16
N GLU A 110 -7.04 -20.61 35.18
CA GLU A 110 -5.67 -20.83 35.66
C GLU A 110 -5.72 -21.29 37.14
N GLU A 111 -4.94 -22.29 37.50
CA GLU A 111 -4.83 -22.77 38.89
C GLU A 111 -3.40 -22.54 39.41
N ARG A 112 -3.31 -22.11 40.68
CA ARG A 112 -2.03 -21.93 41.38
C ARG A 112 -2.15 -22.51 42.79
N GLU A 113 -1.18 -23.35 43.16
CA GLU A 113 -1.06 -23.86 44.52
C GLU A 113 -0.32 -22.81 45.40
N ILE A 114 -0.88 -22.50 46.54
CA ILE A 114 -0.28 -21.66 47.56
C ILE A 114 -0.20 -22.41 48.88
N LYS A 115 0.77 -22.05 49.74
CA LYS A 115 0.88 -22.53 51.12
C LYS A 115 0.31 -21.48 52.05
N LEU A 116 -0.52 -21.88 52.98
CA LEU A 116 -1.06 -21.06 54.06
C LEU A 116 -0.05 -20.90 55.20
N ASN A 117 -0.30 -19.98 56.13
CA ASN A 117 0.52 -19.75 57.32
C ASN A 117 0.56 -20.99 58.26
N ASP A 118 -0.51 -21.82 58.24
CA ASP A 118 -0.60 -23.08 59.00
C ASP A 118 0.09 -24.28 58.31
N GLY A 119 0.78 -24.04 57.20
CA GLY A 119 1.48 -25.04 56.39
C GLY A 119 0.59 -25.89 55.47
N LYS A 120 -0.72 -25.69 55.49
CA LYS A 120 -1.64 -26.35 54.56
C LYS A 120 -1.49 -25.78 53.16
N LYS A 121 -1.74 -26.61 52.15
CA LYS A 121 -1.75 -26.23 50.74
C LYS A 121 -3.20 -26.03 50.26
N THR A 122 -3.44 -24.98 49.57
CA THR A 122 -4.72 -24.69 48.91
C THR A 122 -4.49 -24.22 47.46
N ASN A 123 -5.50 -24.43 46.62
CA ASN A 123 -5.42 -24.00 45.22
C ASN A 123 -6.27 -22.74 45.02
N LEU A 124 -5.67 -21.73 44.41
CA LEU A 124 -6.37 -20.57 43.88
C LEU A 124 -6.74 -20.84 42.42
N GLN A 125 -8.01 -20.62 42.10
CA GLN A 125 -8.51 -20.74 40.73
C GLN A 125 -8.91 -19.37 40.22
N PHE A 126 -8.29 -18.97 39.10
CA PHE A 126 -8.54 -17.72 38.42
C PHE A 126 -9.42 -18.01 37.19
N VAL A 127 -10.59 -17.41 37.13
CA VAL A 127 -11.57 -17.65 36.07
C VAL A 127 -11.91 -16.32 35.40
N SER A 128 -11.76 -16.26 34.09
CA SER A 128 -12.25 -15.14 33.28
C SER A 128 -13.77 -15.16 33.23
N THR A 129 -14.43 -14.05 33.56
CA THR A 129 -15.90 -13.94 33.55
C THR A 129 -16.48 -13.55 32.19
N ALA A 130 -15.63 -13.17 31.24
CA ALA A 130 -16.03 -12.69 29.90
C ALA A 130 -15.80 -13.80 28.87
N ASP A 131 -16.71 -13.92 27.91
CA ASP A 131 -16.50 -14.69 26.68
C ASP A 131 -15.55 -13.91 25.78
N MET A 132 -14.25 -14.09 26.02
CA MET A 132 -13.20 -13.33 25.35
C MET A 132 -13.15 -13.57 23.85
N GLN A 133 -13.64 -14.71 23.36
CA GLN A 133 -13.73 -14.94 21.92
C GLN A 133 -14.83 -14.09 21.30
N LYS A 134 -15.98 -14.04 21.96
CA LYS A 134 -17.10 -13.21 21.52
C LYS A 134 -16.74 -11.72 21.59
N ASP A 135 -16.15 -11.29 22.70
CA ASP A 135 -15.73 -9.90 22.89
C ASP A 135 -14.71 -9.46 21.84
N ALA A 136 -13.72 -10.32 21.52
CA ALA A 136 -12.74 -10.05 20.47
C ALA A 136 -13.39 -9.92 19.07
N LYS A 137 -14.35 -10.80 18.76
CA LYS A 137 -15.10 -10.74 17.49
C LYS A 137 -15.99 -9.52 17.43
N ASP A 138 -16.73 -9.22 18.49
CA ASP A 138 -17.61 -8.07 18.56
C ASP A 138 -16.83 -6.75 18.45
N LEU A 139 -15.66 -6.67 19.08
CA LEU A 139 -14.77 -5.52 18.97
C LEU A 139 -14.26 -5.36 17.52
N SER A 140 -13.81 -6.46 16.91
CA SER A 140 -13.40 -6.45 15.50
C SER A 140 -14.53 -5.97 14.59
N LEU A 141 -15.73 -6.51 14.76
CA LEU A 141 -16.89 -6.14 13.96
C LEU A 141 -17.31 -4.67 14.14
N LYS A 142 -17.14 -4.11 15.33
CA LYS A 142 -17.44 -2.69 15.60
C LYS A 142 -16.44 -1.75 14.90
N PHE A 143 -15.15 -2.07 14.90
CA PHE A 143 -14.12 -1.21 14.31
C PHE A 143 -13.95 -1.38 12.79
N LEU A 144 -14.29 -2.56 12.25
CA LEU A 144 -14.11 -2.89 10.83
C LEU A 144 -14.78 -1.89 9.88
N PRO A 145 -16.06 -1.48 10.05
CA PRO A 145 -16.71 -0.55 9.12
C PRO A 145 -16.05 0.83 9.11
N TYR A 146 -15.60 1.33 10.26
CA TYR A 146 -14.92 2.62 10.35
C TYR A 146 -13.55 2.60 9.67
N SER A 147 -12.74 1.58 9.95
CA SER A 147 -11.42 1.42 9.32
C SER A 147 -11.53 1.22 7.82
N LEU A 148 -12.52 0.48 7.35
CA LEU A 148 -12.79 0.24 5.95
C LEU A 148 -13.20 1.53 5.23
N LEU A 149 -14.10 2.32 5.83
CA LEU A 149 -14.52 3.61 5.28
C LEU A 149 -13.34 4.58 5.15
N ILE A 150 -12.52 4.70 6.20
CA ILE A 150 -11.31 5.54 6.18
C ILE A 150 -10.36 5.08 5.08
N SER A 151 -10.09 3.78 4.98
CA SER A 151 -9.21 3.21 3.97
C SER A 151 -9.69 3.48 2.53
N ILE A 152 -11.00 3.37 2.28
CA ILE A 152 -11.60 3.68 0.98
C ILE A 152 -11.44 5.16 0.63
N LEU A 153 -11.69 6.06 1.59
CA LEU A 153 -11.50 7.50 1.38
C LEU A 153 -10.05 7.85 1.03
N PHE A 154 -9.08 7.31 1.79
CA PHE A 154 -7.67 7.50 1.48
C PHE A 154 -7.28 6.93 0.11
N SER A 155 -7.76 5.74 -0.22
CA SER A 155 -7.53 5.13 -1.53
C SER A 155 -8.08 5.99 -2.67
N ALA A 156 -9.26 6.57 -2.51
CA ALA A 156 -9.86 7.46 -3.50
C ALA A 156 -9.02 8.74 -3.70
N ILE A 157 -8.58 9.37 -2.61
CA ILE A 157 -7.75 10.58 -2.65
C ILE A 157 -6.42 10.28 -3.36
N ILE A 158 -5.72 9.21 -2.97
CA ILE A 158 -4.46 8.81 -3.57
C ILE A 158 -4.64 8.53 -5.06
N SER A 159 -5.68 7.76 -5.44
CA SER A 159 -5.98 7.45 -6.84
C SER A 159 -6.26 8.69 -7.67
N LEU A 160 -6.95 9.70 -7.13
CA LEU A 160 -7.20 10.98 -7.80
C LEU A 160 -5.91 11.75 -8.05
N ILE A 161 -5.03 11.83 -7.04
CA ILE A 161 -3.76 12.55 -7.13
C ILE A 161 -2.87 11.91 -8.23
N TYR A 162 -2.68 10.59 -8.17
CA TYR A 162 -1.84 9.88 -9.14
C TYR A 162 -2.43 9.90 -10.55
N ALA A 163 -3.73 9.67 -10.71
CA ALA A 163 -4.37 9.70 -12.02
C ALA A 163 -4.30 11.09 -12.66
N LYS A 164 -4.41 12.16 -11.85
CA LYS A 164 -4.24 13.54 -12.32
C LYS A 164 -2.80 13.83 -12.74
N SER A 165 -1.82 13.40 -11.95
CA SER A 165 -0.39 13.55 -12.26
C SER A 165 -0.02 12.89 -13.58
N ILE A 166 -0.37 11.61 -13.75
CA ILE A 166 -0.10 10.85 -14.97
C ILE A 166 -0.80 11.49 -16.18
N LYS A 167 -2.07 11.88 -16.03
CA LYS A 167 -2.81 12.58 -17.10
C LYS A 167 -2.09 13.83 -17.55
N ASN A 168 -1.64 14.66 -16.61
CA ASN A 168 -0.98 15.93 -16.91
C ASN A 168 0.35 15.71 -17.66
N ASN A 169 1.17 14.77 -17.22
CA ASN A 169 2.42 14.41 -17.88
C ASN A 169 2.19 13.91 -19.32
N ILE A 170 1.24 12.99 -19.52
CA ILE A 170 0.91 12.48 -20.87
C ILE A 170 0.37 13.61 -21.76
N GLN A 171 -0.45 14.49 -21.22
CA GLN A 171 -1.02 15.61 -21.99
C GLN A 171 0.05 16.63 -22.39
N GLU A 172 1.01 16.94 -21.51
CA GLU A 172 2.16 17.79 -21.81
C GLU A 172 3.00 17.20 -22.93
N ILE A 173 3.38 15.91 -22.82
CA ILE A 173 4.13 15.20 -23.86
C ILE A 173 3.39 15.28 -25.20
N LYS A 174 2.09 14.98 -25.21
CA LYS A 174 1.29 15.04 -26.43
C LYS A 174 1.30 16.43 -27.08
N ILE A 175 1.04 17.48 -26.29
CA ILE A 175 0.95 18.85 -26.82
C ILE A 175 2.29 19.29 -27.40
N VAL A 176 3.39 18.99 -26.71
CA VAL A 176 4.73 19.40 -27.16
C VAL A 176 5.15 18.59 -28.40
N THR A 177 4.93 17.26 -28.42
CA THR A 177 5.25 16.45 -29.59
C THR A 177 4.40 16.82 -30.81
N ASP A 178 3.11 17.19 -30.63
CA ASP A 178 2.28 17.72 -31.72
C ASP A 178 2.85 19.01 -32.32
N LYS A 179 3.55 19.86 -31.54
CA LYS A 179 4.26 21.06 -32.02
C LYS A 179 5.59 20.70 -32.65
N MET A 180 6.34 19.76 -32.09
CA MET A 180 7.59 19.24 -32.69
C MET A 180 7.35 18.64 -34.08
N MET A 181 6.23 17.92 -34.28
CA MET A 181 5.83 17.43 -35.61
C MET A 181 5.62 18.56 -36.65
N LYS A 182 5.32 19.77 -36.21
CA LYS A 182 5.21 20.96 -37.07
C LYS A 182 6.55 21.64 -37.26
N LEU A 183 7.66 21.05 -36.84
CA LEU A 183 9.04 21.56 -36.91
C LEU A 183 9.23 22.90 -36.18
N ASP A 184 8.50 23.13 -35.09
CA ASP A 184 8.71 24.31 -34.24
C ASP A 184 10.02 24.16 -33.46
N LYS A 185 11.09 24.79 -33.98
CA LYS A 185 12.47 24.69 -33.46
C LYS A 185 12.64 25.14 -31.98
N LYS A 186 11.65 25.86 -31.43
CA LYS A 186 11.69 26.35 -30.02
C LYS A 186 11.05 25.41 -29.00
N MET A 187 10.47 24.30 -29.44
CA MET A 187 9.77 23.40 -28.56
C MET A 187 10.70 22.40 -27.89
N SER A 188 10.55 22.28 -26.56
CA SER A 188 11.19 21.26 -25.75
C SER A 188 10.26 20.86 -24.59
N LEU A 189 10.36 19.62 -24.15
CA LEU A 189 9.69 19.13 -22.95
C LEU A 189 10.48 19.57 -21.72
N LYS A 190 9.78 20.07 -20.70
CA LYS A 190 10.40 20.42 -19.43
C LYS A 190 10.67 19.14 -18.61
N VAL A 191 11.93 18.82 -18.41
CA VAL A 191 12.35 17.72 -17.55
C VAL A 191 12.37 18.23 -16.11
N SER A 192 11.35 17.86 -15.33
CA SER A 192 11.19 18.32 -13.95
C SER A 192 11.27 17.19 -12.92
N SER A 193 11.36 15.92 -13.35
CA SER A 193 11.49 14.75 -12.49
C SER A 193 12.67 13.88 -12.90
N ASN A 194 13.26 13.17 -11.94
CA ASN A 194 14.33 12.20 -12.15
C ASN A 194 13.80 10.76 -12.19
N ASP A 195 12.55 10.59 -12.62
CA ASP A 195 11.89 9.31 -12.80
C ASP A 195 11.87 8.90 -14.28
N GLU A 196 11.26 7.76 -14.60
CA GLU A 196 11.13 7.22 -15.96
C GLU A 196 10.41 8.19 -16.90
N VAL A 197 9.51 9.05 -16.36
CA VAL A 197 8.82 10.08 -17.14
C VAL A 197 9.77 11.22 -17.51
N GLY A 198 10.65 11.60 -16.58
CA GLY A 198 11.71 12.58 -16.83
C GLY A 198 12.70 12.10 -17.89
N GLU A 199 13.14 10.84 -17.77
CA GLU A 199 14.02 10.21 -18.76
C GLU A 199 13.37 10.16 -20.14
N LEU A 200 12.09 9.75 -20.22
CA LEU A 200 11.35 9.75 -21.49
C LEU A 200 11.26 11.15 -22.12
N LYS A 201 11.02 12.18 -21.31
CA LYS A 201 10.99 13.57 -21.79
C LYS A 201 12.36 14.00 -22.36
N GLN A 202 13.44 13.60 -21.69
CA GLN A 202 14.80 13.87 -22.16
C GLN A 202 15.08 13.17 -23.49
N GLN A 203 14.77 11.88 -23.60
CA GLN A 203 14.95 11.11 -24.83
C GLN A 203 14.17 11.71 -26.01
N ILE A 204 12.95 12.20 -25.78
CA ILE A 204 12.17 12.88 -26.82
C ILE A 204 12.85 14.18 -27.26
N ASN A 205 13.38 14.98 -26.33
CA ASN A 205 14.12 16.19 -26.64
C ASN A 205 15.38 15.90 -27.48
N ASP A 206 16.14 14.87 -27.10
CA ASP A 206 17.36 14.46 -27.80
C ASP A 206 17.06 13.97 -29.23
N LEU A 207 16.01 13.15 -29.37
CA LEU A 207 15.53 12.67 -30.66
C LEU A 207 15.12 13.88 -31.57
N TYR A 208 14.39 14.84 -31.00
CA TYR A 208 13.96 16.02 -31.75
C TYR A 208 15.15 16.91 -32.17
N SER A 209 16.12 17.12 -31.29
CA SER A 209 17.34 17.87 -31.60
C SER A 209 18.14 17.21 -32.72
N THR A 210 18.24 15.88 -32.70
CA THR A 210 18.89 15.11 -33.77
C THR A 210 18.16 15.24 -35.10
N LEU A 211 16.81 15.16 -35.06
CA LEU A 211 15.98 15.37 -36.25
C LEU A 211 16.20 16.74 -36.87
N LEU A 212 16.22 17.82 -36.08
CA LEU A 212 16.45 19.17 -36.56
C LEU A 212 17.83 19.31 -37.20
N ARG A 213 18.89 18.77 -36.59
CA ARG A 213 20.24 18.77 -37.20
C ARG A 213 20.25 18.02 -38.53
N THR A 214 19.60 16.87 -38.61
CA THR A 214 19.53 16.09 -39.86
C THR A 214 18.82 16.89 -40.96
N ILE A 215 17.75 17.62 -40.63
CA ILE A 215 17.03 18.48 -41.57
C ILE A 215 17.94 19.60 -42.05
N ASP A 216 18.61 20.30 -41.14
CA ASP A 216 19.55 21.41 -41.50
C ASP A 216 20.69 20.89 -42.39
N ASP A 217 21.25 19.72 -42.12
CA ASP A 217 22.28 19.05 -42.96
C ASP A 217 21.76 18.68 -44.36
N LEU A 218 20.53 18.16 -44.43
CA LEU A 218 19.90 17.87 -45.74
C LEU A 218 19.62 19.14 -46.55
N GLU A 219 19.16 20.20 -45.91
CA GLU A 219 18.96 21.50 -46.58
C GLU A 219 20.29 22.07 -47.12
N PHE A 220 21.35 21.94 -46.33
CA PHE A 220 22.69 22.37 -46.75
C PHE A 220 23.19 21.58 -47.97
N LYS A 221 23.12 20.26 -47.91
CA LYS A 221 23.52 19.37 -49.04
C LYS A 221 22.68 19.62 -50.27
N ASN A 222 21.39 19.86 -50.14
CA ASN A 222 20.51 20.16 -51.25
C ASN A 222 20.91 21.48 -51.94
N LYS A 223 21.24 22.51 -51.15
CA LYS A 223 21.78 23.79 -51.69
C LYS A 223 23.10 23.59 -52.45
N GLU A 224 23.99 22.73 -51.96
CA GLU A 224 25.24 22.39 -52.67
C GLU A 224 24.97 21.68 -53.99
N ILE A 225 24.07 20.69 -54.00
CA ILE A 225 23.67 19.99 -55.22
C ILE A 225 23.10 20.96 -56.26
N LEU A 226 22.22 21.85 -55.85
CA LEU A 226 21.65 22.86 -56.75
C LEU A 226 22.72 23.79 -57.32
N LYS A 227 23.73 24.16 -56.53
CA LYS A 227 24.88 24.95 -57.03
C LYS A 227 25.70 24.19 -58.08
N LEU A 228 25.99 22.92 -57.80
CA LEU A 228 26.73 22.06 -58.74
C LEU A 228 25.93 21.82 -60.05
N GLU A 229 24.64 21.61 -59.96
CA GLU A 229 23.77 21.49 -61.13
C GLU A 229 23.77 22.76 -62.00
N LYS A 230 23.71 23.93 -61.35
CA LYS A 230 23.80 25.22 -62.03
C LYS A 230 25.16 25.42 -62.76
N LEU A 231 26.26 25.09 -62.03
CA LEU A 231 27.60 25.16 -62.61
C LEU A 231 27.72 24.22 -63.83
N LYS A 232 27.23 23.00 -63.70
CA LYS A 232 27.18 22.02 -64.79
C LYS A 232 26.37 22.52 -65.98
N TYR A 233 25.21 23.10 -65.74
CA TYR A 233 24.39 23.71 -66.82
C TYR A 233 25.10 24.83 -67.50
N ASP A 234 25.68 25.78 -66.75
CA ASP A 234 26.41 26.92 -67.30
C ASP A 234 27.66 26.49 -68.10
N PHE A 235 28.37 25.47 -67.64
CA PHE A 235 29.48 24.84 -68.34
C PHE A 235 29.04 24.29 -69.74
N PHE A 236 28.00 23.44 -69.72
CA PHE A 236 27.50 22.87 -70.99
C PHE A 236 26.94 23.91 -71.93
N LYS A 237 26.28 24.96 -71.46
CA LYS A 237 25.80 26.10 -72.25
C LYS A 237 26.97 26.81 -72.88
N GLY A 238 28.03 27.15 -72.12
CA GLY A 238 29.23 27.78 -72.62
C GLY A 238 29.97 26.92 -73.65
N ALA A 239 30.21 25.65 -73.30
CA ALA A 239 30.87 24.72 -74.25
C ALA A 239 30.10 24.56 -75.57
N SER A 240 28.75 24.48 -75.49
CA SER A 240 27.92 24.43 -76.73
C SER A 240 28.01 25.66 -77.56
N HIS A 241 28.12 26.84 -76.96
CA HIS A 241 28.29 28.07 -77.65
C HIS A 241 29.67 28.20 -78.36
N GLU A 242 30.73 27.80 -77.63
CA GLU A 242 32.10 27.83 -78.17
C GLU A 242 32.34 26.77 -79.26
N LEU A 243 31.67 25.61 -79.19
CA LEU A 243 31.72 24.59 -80.23
C LEU A 243 30.90 24.97 -81.46
N LYS A 244 29.84 25.75 -81.36
CA LYS A 244 28.98 26.17 -82.47
C LYS A 244 29.72 27.11 -83.43
N THR A 245 30.56 27.94 -82.89
CA THR A 245 31.34 28.94 -83.68
C THR A 245 32.31 28.30 -84.65
N PRO A 246 33.21 27.38 -84.29
CA PRO A 246 34.13 26.71 -85.21
C PRO A 246 33.40 25.79 -86.21
N LEU A 247 32.34 25.07 -85.72
CA LEU A 247 31.50 24.28 -86.61
C LEU A 247 30.78 25.08 -87.71
N ALA A 248 30.32 26.25 -87.38
CA ALA A 248 29.73 27.17 -88.39
C ALA A 248 30.78 27.67 -89.42
N SER A 249 32.00 27.92 -88.96
CA SER A 249 33.13 28.28 -89.83
C SER A 249 33.53 27.18 -90.78
N LEU A 250 33.55 25.93 -90.31
CA LEU A 250 33.82 24.75 -91.14
C LEU A 250 32.75 24.54 -92.25
N LYS A 251 31.50 24.86 -91.98
CA LYS A 251 30.35 24.74 -92.94
C LYS A 251 30.42 25.81 -94.06
N ILE A 252 31.22 26.85 -93.91
CA ILE A 252 31.42 27.92 -94.98
C ILE A 252 32.55 27.53 -95.87
N ILE A 253 33.43 26.61 -95.54
CA ILE A 253 34.59 26.16 -96.29
C ILE A 253 34.35 24.91 -97.14
N LEU A 254 33.20 24.25 -96.92
CA LEU A 254 32.73 23.12 -97.73
C LEU A 254 31.61 23.61 -98.68
#